data_f4af9e3c1c4443d93d867662e2f0e5a0
#
_entry.id   f4af9e3c1c4443d93d867662e2f0e5a0
#
_cell.length_a   1.000
_cell.length_b   1.000
_cell.length_c   1.000
_cell.angle_alpha   90.00
_cell.angle_beta   90.00
_cell.angle_gamma   90.00
#
_symmetry.space_group_name_H-M   'P 1'
#
loop_
_entity.id
_entity.type
_entity.pdbx_description
1 polymer ?
#
loop_
_entity_poly.entity_id
_entity_poly.type
_entity_poly.pdbx_seq_one_letter_code
_entity_poly.pdbx_strand_id
1 'polypeptide(L)'
;MAFELPSKFAGRLPNELVAERLINVMATATTKPNPALALRLFSERIVPVNGAPPDFDPIRDLPEGFLEFFAPLHAALTLRQRALIARRDFALAEAHAGKVPDYLPPSVATTNSWRIELSPWCADQRNQMTGPADDADLVVKMLNSGAPGVMLDLEDSTANSWEYNSRGIKNILEALVGSLTYFDRKRNKTVGIIPSTTVIFTRPRGLHLHQAGVVPDELLSASLFDVAMVAYQVDFSALKHPLCIYIPKAESADEALWWRDLFQMIARLKGLPANSIKCMALVESHPLAFQMEEFAWNLRDHIIGLNLGRWDYMASLIHFNLENPAWVLPDRNTIPHNVAFFQNLRTLLPDICHKHGMLAIGGMTALYPSREDPELNARALKALAEDKKNESLCLMDGAWTGHPDQNEIAVSQFPVPNQLQARPANANTRPDLRPLPTGVGKRTLAGTRAAIRTVIRYRNGVLNGKGASLLDGYMEDLATDRIYRLMISQRMRHAAQLEIFDDNGMPVRHTQELIRQLFDEELNRLLHESAAANDPQAATTLQEARAKSEEMIRREEFDPA
;
A
#
# COMPACT_ATOMS: atom_id res chain seq x y z
N MET A 1 -3.83 -33.63 14.46
CA MET A 1 -3.91 -33.99 15.89
C MET A 1 -4.83 -32.99 16.55
N ALA A 2 -5.99 -33.42 16.99
CA ALA A 2 -6.90 -32.60 17.76
C ALA A 2 -6.39 -32.53 19.21
N PHE A 3 -6.18 -31.31 19.71
CA PHE A 3 -5.91 -31.09 21.13
C PHE A 3 -7.23 -31.14 21.88
N GLU A 4 -7.44 -32.18 22.67
CA GLU A 4 -8.52 -32.26 23.66
C GLU A 4 -8.21 -31.28 24.82
N LEU A 5 -9.12 -30.33 25.05
CA LEU A 5 -9.07 -29.42 26.21
C LEU A 5 -9.60 -30.12 27.47
N PRO A 6 -9.05 -29.81 28.67
CA PRO A 6 -9.52 -30.40 29.92
C PRO A 6 -11.00 -30.09 30.20
N SER A 7 -11.74 -31.05 30.72
CA SER A 7 -13.19 -31.04 30.92
C SER A 7 -13.79 -29.97 31.84
N LYS A 8 -12.99 -29.03 32.36
CA LYS A 8 -13.46 -27.89 33.20
C LYS A 8 -13.94 -26.68 32.39
N PHE A 9 -13.81 -26.70 31.05
CA PHE A 9 -14.17 -25.57 30.17
C PHE A 9 -15.29 -25.91 29.15
N ALA A 10 -16.03 -26.98 29.42
CA ALA A 10 -17.16 -27.38 28.56
C ALA A 10 -18.29 -26.32 28.69
N GLY A 11 -18.39 -25.42 27.75
CA GLY A 11 -19.48 -24.43 27.63
C GLY A 11 -19.12 -23.01 27.19
N ARG A 12 -17.84 -22.62 27.21
CA ARG A 12 -17.40 -21.32 26.67
C ARG A 12 -16.55 -21.49 25.42
N LEU A 13 -16.80 -20.66 24.41
CA LEU A 13 -15.95 -20.61 23.22
C LEU A 13 -14.53 -20.19 23.63
N PRO A 14 -13.46 -20.78 23.08
CA PRO A 14 -12.07 -20.41 23.39
C PRO A 14 -11.78 -18.92 23.29
N ASN A 15 -12.46 -18.24 22.40
CA ASN A 15 -12.30 -16.79 22.18
C ASN A 15 -12.89 -15.91 23.30
N GLU A 16 -13.91 -16.38 24.01
CA GLU A 16 -14.50 -15.62 25.14
C GLU A 16 -13.56 -15.59 26.35
N LEU A 17 -12.87 -16.70 26.62
CA LEU A 17 -11.88 -16.80 27.70
C LEU A 17 -10.65 -15.94 27.44
N VAL A 18 -10.21 -15.83 26.18
CA VAL A 18 -9.09 -14.97 25.79
C VAL A 18 -9.51 -13.49 25.83
N ALA A 19 -10.73 -13.18 25.40
CA ALA A 19 -11.27 -11.83 25.50
C ALA A 19 -11.40 -11.36 26.96
N GLU A 20 -11.97 -12.18 27.86
CA GLU A 20 -12.04 -11.88 29.30
C GLU A 20 -10.65 -11.71 29.93
N ARG A 21 -9.67 -12.51 29.52
CA ARG A 21 -8.29 -12.38 29.99
C ARG A 21 -7.64 -11.08 29.51
N LEU A 22 -7.84 -10.69 28.26
CA LEU A 22 -7.36 -9.43 27.71
C LEU A 22 -8.00 -8.22 28.42
N ILE A 23 -9.32 -8.23 28.58
CA ILE A 23 -10.05 -7.18 29.30
C ILE A 23 -9.55 -7.08 30.75
N ASN A 24 -9.35 -8.21 31.42
CA ASN A 24 -8.83 -8.23 32.79
C ASN A 24 -7.37 -7.75 32.88
N VAL A 25 -6.51 -8.11 31.90
CA VAL A 25 -5.13 -7.60 31.82
C VAL A 25 -5.11 -6.10 31.58
N MET A 26 -5.98 -5.59 30.71
CA MET A 26 -6.08 -4.16 30.42
C MET A 26 -6.66 -3.36 31.62
N ALA A 27 -7.65 -3.92 32.31
CA ALA A 27 -8.27 -3.28 33.48
C ALA A 27 -7.38 -3.29 34.75
N THR A 28 -6.45 -4.24 34.85
CA THR A 28 -5.55 -4.40 36.00
C THR A 28 -4.14 -3.85 35.79
N ALA A 29 -3.80 -3.45 34.56
CA ALA A 29 -2.47 -2.93 34.25
C ALA A 29 -2.26 -1.55 34.88
N THR A 30 -1.50 -1.53 35.96
CA THR A 30 -1.07 -0.29 36.66
C THR A 30 0.14 0.37 35.96
N THR A 31 0.75 -0.28 34.98
CA THR A 31 1.91 0.20 34.24
C THR A 31 1.51 0.58 32.81
N LYS A 32 1.89 1.79 32.40
CA LYS A 32 1.70 2.23 31.00
C LYS A 32 2.38 1.27 30.03
N PRO A 33 1.77 0.99 28.84
CA PRO A 33 2.40 0.18 27.80
C PRO A 33 3.79 0.72 27.47
N ASN A 34 4.78 -0.17 27.41
CA ASN A 34 6.15 0.19 27.01
C ASN A 34 6.41 -0.32 25.58
N PRO A 35 6.38 0.57 24.58
CA PRO A 35 6.65 0.19 23.19
C PRO A 35 8.01 -0.49 22.98
N ALA A 36 9.02 -0.09 23.79
CA ALA A 36 10.35 -0.69 23.70
C ALA A 36 10.40 -2.14 24.20
N LEU A 37 9.51 -2.51 25.14
CA LEU A 37 9.40 -3.90 25.61
C LEU A 37 8.68 -4.78 24.56
N ALA A 38 7.65 -4.25 23.92
CA ALA A 38 6.97 -4.92 22.83
C ALA A 38 7.92 -5.23 21.65
N LEU A 39 8.86 -4.32 21.33
CA LEU A 39 9.89 -4.51 20.32
C LEU A 39 10.89 -5.63 20.67
N ARG A 40 11.17 -5.87 21.95
CA ARG A 40 12.07 -6.97 22.40
C ARG A 40 11.45 -8.35 22.27
N LEU A 41 10.14 -8.45 22.18
CA LEU A 41 9.42 -9.72 22.00
C LEU A 41 9.43 -10.20 20.54
N PHE A 42 9.76 -9.34 19.62
CA PHE A 42 10.06 -9.69 18.22
C PHE A 42 11.59 -9.80 18.07
N SER A 43 12.05 -10.99 17.68
CA SER A 43 13.46 -11.29 17.39
C SER A 43 14.18 -10.16 16.66
N GLU A 44 15.48 -10.16 16.61
CA GLU A 44 16.50 -9.25 16.06
C GLU A 44 16.17 -8.47 14.75
N ARG A 45 14.99 -8.65 14.17
CA ARG A 45 14.52 -7.97 12.98
C ARG A 45 13.85 -6.64 13.36
N ILE A 46 14.27 -5.57 12.71
CA ILE A 46 13.59 -4.27 12.78
C ILE A 46 12.22 -4.42 12.10
N VAL A 47 11.15 -4.27 12.87
CA VAL A 47 9.77 -4.35 12.37
C VAL A 47 9.21 -2.93 12.32
N PRO A 48 8.55 -2.52 11.22
CA PRO A 48 7.89 -1.22 11.17
C PRO A 48 6.79 -1.13 12.22
N VAL A 49 6.98 -0.28 13.20
CA VAL A 49 6.06 -0.11 14.32
C VAL A 49 5.65 1.35 14.47
N ASN A 50 4.34 1.56 14.55
CA ASN A 50 3.77 2.82 14.98
C ASN A 50 3.37 2.70 16.44
N GLY A 51 3.80 3.62 17.29
CA GLY A 51 3.52 3.63 18.74
C GLY A 51 2.55 4.74 19.12
N ALA A 52 1.60 4.41 20.03
CA ALA A 52 0.82 5.43 20.71
C ALA A 52 1.74 6.34 21.56
N PRO A 53 1.39 7.62 21.78
CA PRO A 53 2.22 8.54 22.58
C PRO A 53 2.34 8.08 24.04
N PRO A 54 3.39 8.53 24.77
CA PRO A 54 3.68 8.05 26.13
C PRO A 54 2.58 8.32 27.16
N ASP A 55 1.74 9.32 26.93
CA ASP A 55 0.61 9.71 27.78
C ASP A 55 -0.73 9.09 27.36
N PHE A 56 -0.73 8.28 26.31
CA PHE A 56 -1.92 7.58 25.83
C PHE A 56 -2.40 6.53 26.84
N ASP A 57 -3.69 6.56 27.11
CA ASP A 57 -4.38 5.58 27.95
C ASP A 57 -5.51 4.93 27.12
N PRO A 58 -5.41 3.64 26.78
CA PRO A 58 -6.40 2.97 25.93
C PRO A 58 -7.83 3.03 26.48
N ILE A 59 -8.00 3.08 27.80
CA ILE A 59 -9.34 3.14 28.44
C ILE A 59 -9.95 4.55 28.32
N ARG A 60 -9.11 5.59 28.41
CA ARG A 60 -9.55 6.98 28.35
C ARG A 60 -9.67 7.50 26.91
N ASP A 61 -8.71 7.12 26.05
CA ASP A 61 -8.46 7.80 24.77
C ASP A 61 -9.02 7.05 23.55
N LEU A 62 -9.41 5.78 23.72
CA LEU A 62 -10.16 5.05 22.68
C LEU A 62 -11.68 5.25 22.90
N PRO A 63 -12.50 5.05 21.84
CA PRO A 63 -13.96 5.09 21.98
C PRO A 63 -14.45 4.13 23.05
N GLU A 64 -15.43 4.57 23.85
CA GLU A 64 -16.05 3.72 24.88
C GLU A 64 -16.56 2.39 24.28
N GLY A 65 -16.22 1.26 24.92
CA GLY A 65 -16.59 -0.09 24.44
C GLY A 65 -15.74 -0.63 23.28
N PHE A 66 -14.78 0.16 22.77
CA PHE A 66 -13.93 -0.32 21.66
C PHE A 66 -13.06 -1.51 22.06
N LEU A 67 -12.53 -1.54 23.27
CA LEU A 67 -11.66 -2.63 23.71
C LEU A 67 -12.41 -3.97 23.80
N GLU A 68 -13.66 -3.96 24.22
CA GLU A 68 -14.54 -5.12 24.25
C GLU A 68 -14.84 -5.66 22.83
N PHE A 69 -15.04 -4.74 21.89
CA PHE A 69 -15.21 -5.08 20.47
C PHE A 69 -13.91 -5.61 19.85
N PHE A 70 -12.78 -5.02 20.20
CA PHE A 70 -11.47 -5.32 19.62
C PHE A 70 -10.86 -6.62 20.15
N ALA A 71 -11.06 -6.95 21.42
CA ALA A 71 -10.43 -8.08 22.09
C ALA A 71 -10.63 -9.43 21.37
N PRO A 72 -11.86 -9.84 20.97
CA PRO A 72 -12.04 -11.11 20.23
C PRO A 72 -11.38 -11.10 18.85
N LEU A 73 -11.31 -9.96 18.16
CA LEU A 73 -10.63 -9.80 16.88
C LEU A 73 -9.12 -10.00 17.04
N HIS A 74 -8.54 -9.33 18.04
CA HIS A 74 -7.12 -9.42 18.36
C HIS A 74 -6.72 -10.86 18.74
N ALA A 75 -7.48 -11.49 19.62
CA ALA A 75 -7.23 -12.86 20.05
C ALA A 75 -7.23 -13.87 18.89
N ALA A 76 -8.13 -13.68 17.92
CA ALA A 76 -8.26 -14.61 16.78
C ALA A 76 -7.24 -14.34 15.67
N LEU A 77 -6.83 -13.08 15.43
CA LEU A 77 -6.19 -12.69 14.19
C LEU A 77 -4.74 -12.25 14.33
N THR A 78 -4.30 -11.74 15.50
CA THR A 78 -2.92 -11.22 15.63
C THR A 78 -1.86 -12.31 15.51
N LEU A 79 -2.06 -13.47 16.15
CA LEU A 79 -1.11 -14.59 16.01
C LEU A 79 -1.09 -15.16 14.58
N ARG A 80 -2.23 -15.15 13.90
CA ARG A 80 -2.31 -15.59 12.49
C ARG A 80 -1.57 -14.60 11.57
N GLN A 81 -1.69 -13.30 11.81
CA GLN A 81 -0.93 -12.29 11.07
C GLN A 81 0.58 -12.52 11.22
N ARG A 82 1.07 -12.79 12.44
CA ARG A 82 2.49 -13.13 12.67
C ARG A 82 2.93 -14.37 11.90
N ALA A 83 2.10 -15.41 11.87
CA ALA A 83 2.38 -16.61 11.09
C ALA A 83 2.43 -16.34 9.57
N LEU A 84 1.60 -15.44 9.07
CA LEU A 84 1.63 -15.01 7.66
C LEU A 84 2.90 -14.24 7.33
N ILE A 85 3.35 -13.34 8.21
CA ILE A 85 4.63 -12.63 8.05
C ILE A 85 5.80 -13.63 8.00
N ALA A 86 5.85 -14.60 8.91
CA ALA A 86 6.89 -15.63 8.89
C ALA A 86 6.89 -16.45 7.57
N ARG A 87 5.73 -16.67 6.96
CA ARG A 87 5.63 -17.30 5.63
C ARG A 87 6.16 -16.40 4.51
N ARG A 88 5.93 -15.08 4.58
CA ARG A 88 6.54 -14.12 3.63
C ARG A 88 8.06 -14.19 3.70
N ASP A 89 8.62 -14.17 4.92
CA ASP A 89 10.06 -14.27 5.14
C ASP A 89 10.64 -15.55 4.56
N PHE A 90 9.93 -16.65 4.76
CA PHE A 90 10.33 -17.95 4.20
C PHE A 90 10.29 -17.94 2.66
N ALA A 91 9.22 -17.42 2.05
CA ALA A 91 9.09 -17.33 0.59
C ALA A 91 10.18 -16.46 -0.03
N LEU A 92 10.54 -15.34 0.62
CA LEU A 92 11.63 -14.48 0.19
C LEU A 92 12.99 -15.21 0.27
N ALA A 93 13.26 -15.92 1.38
CA ALA A 93 14.48 -16.69 1.54
C ALA A 93 14.61 -17.80 0.49
N GLU A 94 13.50 -18.49 0.15
CA GLU A 94 13.47 -19.46 -0.95
C GLU A 94 13.79 -18.80 -2.29
N ALA A 95 13.24 -17.62 -2.57
CA ALA A 95 13.50 -16.89 -3.81
C ALA A 95 14.98 -16.48 -3.92
N HIS A 96 15.58 -16.00 -2.83
CA HIS A 96 17.01 -15.68 -2.76
C HIS A 96 17.90 -16.92 -2.91
N ALA A 97 17.41 -18.10 -2.54
CA ALA A 97 18.07 -19.39 -2.80
C ALA A 97 17.81 -19.95 -4.21
N GLY A 98 17.11 -19.20 -5.08
CA GLY A 98 16.84 -19.57 -6.48
C GLY A 98 15.48 -20.20 -6.76
N LYS A 99 14.63 -20.40 -5.74
CA LYS A 99 13.25 -20.87 -5.91
C LYS A 99 12.29 -19.69 -6.02
N VAL A 100 12.27 -19.06 -7.18
CA VAL A 100 11.41 -17.89 -7.45
C VAL A 100 9.92 -18.22 -7.39
N PRO A 101 9.04 -17.25 -7.10
CA PRO A 101 7.59 -17.43 -7.12
C PRO A 101 7.07 -17.99 -8.46
N ASP A 102 6.06 -18.84 -8.39
CA ASP A 102 5.40 -19.45 -9.55
C ASP A 102 3.93 -19.73 -9.27
N TYR A 103 3.18 -20.07 -10.32
CA TYR A 103 1.77 -20.43 -10.23
C TYR A 103 1.54 -21.64 -9.32
N LEU A 104 0.48 -21.57 -8.52
CA LEU A 104 0.07 -22.70 -7.69
C LEU A 104 -0.42 -23.88 -8.54
N PRO A 105 -0.38 -25.11 -8.02
CA PRO A 105 -1.06 -26.24 -8.64
C PRO A 105 -2.55 -25.94 -8.84
N PRO A 106 -3.23 -26.60 -9.81
CA PRO A 106 -4.66 -26.44 -10.01
C PRO A 106 -5.45 -26.64 -8.70
N SER A 107 -6.36 -25.74 -8.43
CA SER A 107 -7.18 -25.68 -7.22
C SER A 107 -8.66 -25.52 -7.56
N VAL A 108 -9.54 -25.60 -6.56
CA VAL A 108 -10.97 -25.30 -6.73
C VAL A 108 -11.21 -23.88 -7.26
N ALA A 109 -10.31 -22.95 -6.96
CA ALA A 109 -10.38 -21.57 -7.45
C ALA A 109 -10.19 -21.48 -8.97
N THR A 110 -9.25 -22.26 -9.52
CA THR A 110 -8.86 -22.22 -10.93
C THR A 110 -9.64 -23.20 -11.81
N THR A 111 -10.17 -24.30 -11.24
CA THR A 111 -10.84 -25.38 -11.98
C THR A 111 -12.37 -25.30 -11.95
N ASN A 112 -12.96 -24.74 -10.88
CA ASN A 112 -14.42 -24.63 -10.79
C ASN A 112 -14.92 -23.39 -11.52
N SER A 113 -16.13 -23.48 -12.05
CA SER A 113 -16.85 -22.30 -12.55
C SER A 113 -17.44 -21.55 -11.37
N TRP A 114 -17.03 -20.31 -11.18
CA TRP A 114 -17.59 -19.38 -10.20
C TRP A 114 -17.54 -17.95 -10.72
N ARG A 115 -18.48 -17.14 -10.23
CA ARG A 115 -18.56 -15.73 -10.62
C ARG A 115 -19.23 -14.94 -9.50
N ILE A 116 -18.74 -13.75 -9.21
CA ILE A 116 -19.43 -12.79 -8.35
C ILE A 116 -20.44 -12.00 -9.18
N GLU A 117 -21.47 -11.49 -8.52
CA GLU A 117 -22.41 -10.54 -9.12
C GLU A 117 -22.03 -9.13 -8.63
N LEU A 118 -21.60 -8.29 -9.57
CA LEU A 118 -21.21 -6.93 -9.27
C LEU A 118 -22.44 -6.05 -9.09
N SER A 119 -22.57 -5.42 -7.93
CA SER A 119 -23.71 -4.54 -7.63
C SER A 119 -23.65 -3.23 -8.44
N PRO A 120 -24.79 -2.66 -8.84
CA PRO A 120 -24.82 -1.42 -9.64
C PRO A 120 -24.10 -0.22 -9.00
N TRP A 121 -24.08 -0.12 -7.67
CA TRP A 121 -23.44 0.99 -6.96
C TRP A 121 -21.92 1.05 -7.15
N CYS A 122 -21.25 -0.06 -7.48
CA CYS A 122 -19.81 -0.13 -7.71
C CYS A 122 -19.45 -0.46 -9.17
N ALA A 123 -20.42 -0.51 -10.09
CA ALA A 123 -20.18 -0.92 -11.47
C ALA A 123 -19.32 0.07 -12.28
N ASP A 124 -19.40 1.37 -12.01
CA ASP A 124 -18.53 2.39 -12.60
C ASP A 124 -17.39 2.71 -11.65
N GLN A 125 -16.19 2.28 -12.00
CA GLN A 125 -14.95 2.59 -11.30
C GLN A 125 -13.86 3.00 -12.29
N ARG A 126 -14.24 3.71 -13.36
CA ARG A 126 -13.30 4.17 -14.41
C ARG A 126 -12.17 5.05 -13.88
N ASN A 127 -12.37 5.72 -12.75
CA ASN A 127 -11.31 6.36 -11.99
C ASN A 127 -11.55 6.19 -10.49
N GLN A 128 -10.52 5.80 -9.76
CA GLN A 128 -10.46 5.83 -8.30
C GLN A 128 -9.37 6.82 -7.90
N MET A 129 -9.79 8.00 -7.43
CA MET A 129 -8.85 9.02 -6.98
C MET A 129 -8.30 8.66 -5.61
N THR A 130 -7.00 8.76 -5.45
CA THR A 130 -6.29 8.23 -4.27
C THR A 130 -5.45 9.32 -3.61
N GLY A 131 -5.44 9.34 -2.29
CA GLY A 131 -4.62 10.27 -1.51
C GLY A 131 -4.69 10.03 -0.01
N PRO A 132 -3.80 10.70 0.76
CA PRO A 132 -3.68 10.50 2.20
C PRO A 132 -4.97 10.86 2.94
N ALA A 133 -5.36 10.01 3.87
CA ALA A 133 -6.56 10.22 4.66
C ALA A 133 -6.41 11.31 5.73
N ASP A 134 -5.20 11.62 6.15
CA ASP A 134 -4.92 12.62 7.19
C ASP A 134 -5.03 14.08 6.72
N ASP A 135 -5.11 14.33 5.41
CA ASP A 135 -5.28 15.66 4.81
C ASP A 135 -6.76 15.94 4.46
N ALA A 136 -7.48 16.57 5.37
CA ALA A 136 -8.91 16.89 5.19
C ALA A 136 -9.19 17.76 3.94
N ASP A 137 -8.28 18.68 3.58
CA ASP A 137 -8.40 19.51 2.38
C ASP A 137 -8.38 18.64 1.12
N LEU A 138 -7.39 17.74 1.03
CA LEU A 138 -7.27 16.84 -0.11
C LEU A 138 -8.43 15.83 -0.17
N VAL A 139 -8.84 15.27 0.96
CA VAL A 139 -9.99 14.34 1.03
C VAL A 139 -11.26 14.98 0.48
N VAL A 140 -11.60 16.20 0.94
CA VAL A 140 -12.80 16.91 0.45
C VAL A 140 -12.67 17.25 -1.05
N LYS A 141 -11.49 17.65 -1.52
CA LYS A 141 -11.26 17.93 -2.95
C LYS A 141 -11.40 16.68 -3.82
N MET A 142 -10.89 15.54 -3.36
CA MET A 142 -11.04 14.26 -4.07
C MET A 142 -12.52 13.86 -4.18
N LEU A 143 -13.27 13.92 -3.08
CA LEU A 143 -14.70 13.59 -3.06
C LEU A 143 -15.56 14.55 -3.89
N ASN A 144 -15.11 15.79 -4.04
CA ASN A 144 -15.78 16.81 -4.86
C ASN A 144 -15.30 16.83 -6.33
N SER A 145 -14.37 15.95 -6.73
CA SER A 145 -13.82 15.90 -8.10
C SER A 145 -14.75 15.28 -9.14
N GLY A 146 -15.81 14.58 -8.70
CA GLY A 146 -16.69 13.79 -9.56
C GLY A 146 -16.09 12.43 -9.96
N ALA A 147 -15.02 11.98 -9.32
CA ALA A 147 -14.47 10.64 -9.54
C ALA A 147 -15.49 9.57 -9.11
N PRO A 148 -15.68 8.49 -9.89
CA PRO A 148 -16.57 7.38 -9.53
C PRO A 148 -16.17 6.69 -8.22
N GLY A 149 -14.89 6.60 -7.92
CA GLY A 149 -14.35 6.10 -6.67
C GLY A 149 -13.31 7.04 -6.07
N VAL A 150 -13.18 7.00 -4.74
CA VAL A 150 -12.13 7.70 -3.98
C VAL A 150 -11.57 6.74 -2.96
N MET A 151 -10.25 6.60 -2.90
CA MET A 151 -9.56 5.80 -1.88
C MET A 151 -8.86 6.72 -0.89
N LEU A 152 -9.25 6.60 0.37
CA LEU A 152 -8.65 7.29 1.51
C LEU A 152 -7.59 6.38 2.13
N ASP A 153 -6.35 6.83 2.10
CA ASP A 153 -5.18 6.01 2.37
C ASP A 153 -4.60 6.25 3.76
N LEU A 154 -4.42 5.19 4.53
CA LEU A 154 -3.70 5.17 5.81
C LEU A 154 -2.30 4.53 5.68
N GLU A 155 -1.89 4.13 4.49
CA GLU A 155 -0.65 3.40 4.24
C GLU A 155 0.42 4.27 3.57
N ASP A 156 0.70 4.09 2.27
CA ASP A 156 1.89 4.65 1.61
C ASP A 156 1.90 6.17 1.50
N SER A 157 0.75 6.81 1.37
CA SER A 157 0.65 8.27 1.27
C SER A 157 0.45 8.98 2.61
N THR A 158 0.17 8.24 3.69
CA THR A 158 0.11 8.75 5.06
C THR A 158 1.38 8.36 5.82
N ALA A 159 2.02 9.32 6.49
CA ALA A 159 3.18 9.00 7.31
C ALA A 159 2.77 8.06 8.45
N ASN A 160 3.52 6.93 8.62
CA ASN A 160 3.19 5.92 9.61
C ASN A 160 3.53 6.39 11.03
N SER A 161 2.68 7.27 11.58
CA SER A 161 2.74 7.70 12.96
C SER A 161 1.35 7.74 13.59
N TRP A 162 1.27 7.66 14.90
CA TRP A 162 0.01 7.69 15.66
C TRP A 162 -0.85 8.90 15.30
N GLU A 163 -0.24 10.07 15.24
CA GLU A 163 -0.94 11.33 14.98
C GLU A 163 -1.63 11.32 13.61
N TYR A 164 -0.88 10.97 12.57
CA TYR A 164 -1.40 11.00 11.19
C TYR A 164 -2.41 9.88 10.93
N ASN A 165 -2.14 8.66 11.42
CA ASN A 165 -3.09 7.55 11.28
C ASN A 165 -4.40 7.83 12.05
N SER A 166 -4.33 8.37 13.27
CA SER A 166 -5.53 8.73 14.07
C SER A 166 -6.33 9.84 13.40
N ARG A 167 -5.65 10.86 12.86
CA ARG A 167 -6.28 11.93 12.08
C ARG A 167 -6.93 11.38 10.81
N GLY A 168 -6.25 10.47 10.11
CA GLY A 168 -6.77 9.79 8.92
C GLY A 168 -8.04 8.99 9.22
N ILE A 169 -8.05 8.20 10.31
CA ILE A 169 -9.25 7.46 10.75
C ILE A 169 -10.41 8.42 11.03
N LYS A 170 -10.16 9.53 11.74
CA LYS A 170 -11.19 10.55 11.98
C LYS A 170 -11.74 11.11 10.67
N ASN A 171 -10.88 11.52 9.75
CA ASN A 171 -11.29 12.06 8.46
C ASN A 171 -12.08 11.04 7.62
N ILE A 172 -11.71 9.76 7.67
CA ILE A 172 -12.45 8.66 7.02
C ILE A 172 -13.88 8.58 7.59
N LEU A 173 -14.03 8.57 8.91
CA LEU A 173 -15.34 8.49 9.57
C LEU A 173 -16.23 9.67 9.17
N GLU A 174 -15.70 10.89 9.19
CA GLU A 174 -16.42 12.09 8.77
C GLU A 174 -16.74 12.10 7.27
N ALA A 175 -15.84 11.57 6.42
CA ALA A 175 -16.05 11.45 4.98
C ALA A 175 -17.15 10.43 4.64
N LEU A 176 -17.18 9.29 5.32
CA LEU A 176 -18.18 8.23 5.11
C LEU A 176 -19.63 8.72 5.33
N VAL A 177 -19.82 9.67 6.26
CA VAL A 177 -21.12 10.28 6.53
C VAL A 177 -21.30 11.65 5.86
N GLY A 178 -20.30 12.11 5.09
CA GLY A 178 -20.38 13.37 4.34
C GLY A 178 -20.24 14.64 5.17
N SER A 179 -19.76 14.56 6.42
CA SER A 179 -19.62 15.69 7.35
C SER A 179 -18.25 16.37 7.34
N LEU A 180 -17.24 15.77 6.72
CA LEU A 180 -15.89 16.32 6.69
C LEU A 180 -15.84 17.69 6.01
N THR A 181 -15.17 18.64 6.64
CA THR A 181 -14.96 19.99 6.13
C THR A 181 -13.51 20.44 6.34
N TYR A 182 -13.08 21.41 5.53
CA TYR A 182 -11.84 22.13 5.77
C TYR A 182 -12.01 23.64 5.54
N PHE A 183 -11.10 24.45 6.10
CA PHE A 183 -11.10 25.89 5.89
C PHE A 183 -10.15 26.29 4.78
N ASP A 184 -10.72 26.72 3.65
CA ASP A 184 -9.96 27.26 2.52
C ASP A 184 -9.47 28.68 2.83
N ARG A 185 -8.20 28.80 3.23
CA ARG A 185 -7.59 30.08 3.59
C ARG A 185 -7.53 31.07 2.42
N LYS A 186 -7.37 30.58 1.17
CA LYS A 186 -7.30 31.45 -0.02
C LYS A 186 -8.65 32.10 -0.32
N ARG A 187 -9.73 31.35 -0.11
CA ARG A 187 -11.11 31.80 -0.36
C ARG A 187 -11.82 32.29 0.90
N ASN A 188 -11.17 32.19 2.06
CA ASN A 188 -11.70 32.55 3.37
C ASN A 188 -13.10 31.95 3.65
N LYS A 189 -13.26 30.64 3.39
CA LYS A 189 -14.52 29.93 3.59
C LYS A 189 -14.30 28.46 3.99
N THR A 190 -15.27 27.92 4.72
CA THR A 190 -15.36 26.47 4.97
C THR A 190 -15.92 25.77 3.74
N VAL A 191 -15.28 24.68 3.33
CA VAL A 191 -15.68 23.82 2.22
C VAL A 191 -15.97 22.43 2.77
N GLY A 192 -17.13 21.88 2.44
CA GLY A 192 -17.56 20.53 2.80
C GLY A 192 -17.70 19.62 1.58
N ILE A 193 -18.05 18.36 1.86
CA ILE A 193 -18.31 17.35 0.84
C ILE A 193 -19.64 17.65 0.16
N ILE A 194 -19.63 17.67 -1.17
CA ILE A 194 -20.83 17.76 -2.00
C ILE A 194 -21.41 16.35 -2.15
N PRO A 195 -22.72 16.14 -1.86
CA PRO A 195 -23.35 14.83 -2.02
C PRO A 195 -23.17 14.28 -3.44
N SER A 196 -22.67 13.06 -3.56
CA SER A 196 -22.39 12.39 -4.84
C SER A 196 -22.64 10.89 -4.72
N THR A 197 -22.51 10.16 -5.82
CA THR A 197 -22.52 8.69 -5.88
C THR A 197 -21.13 8.07 -5.77
N THR A 198 -20.10 8.87 -5.53
CA THR A 198 -18.71 8.42 -5.37
C THR A 198 -18.60 7.33 -4.32
N VAL A 199 -17.99 6.21 -4.66
CA VAL A 199 -17.70 5.12 -3.73
C VAL A 199 -16.45 5.46 -2.93
N ILE A 200 -16.54 5.39 -1.60
CA ILE A 200 -15.41 5.64 -0.71
C ILE A 200 -14.78 4.31 -0.33
N PHE A 201 -13.51 4.16 -0.61
CA PHE A 201 -12.66 3.05 -0.17
C PHE A 201 -11.73 3.53 0.92
N THR A 202 -11.47 2.67 1.90
CA THR A 202 -10.44 2.89 2.94
C THR A 202 -9.31 1.90 2.74
N ARG A 203 -8.09 2.39 2.53
CA ARG A 203 -6.90 1.54 2.54
C ARG A 203 -6.28 1.55 3.93
N PRO A 204 -6.45 0.49 4.74
CA PRO A 204 -5.76 0.34 6.01
C PRO A 204 -4.27 0.05 5.77
N ARG A 205 -3.46 0.18 6.79
CA ARG A 205 -2.07 -0.26 6.75
C ARG A 205 -1.96 -1.77 6.46
N GLY A 206 -0.92 -2.17 5.76
CA GLY A 206 -0.71 -3.56 5.36
C GLY A 206 -0.39 -4.51 6.51
N LEU A 207 -0.52 -5.83 6.27
CA LEU A 207 -0.26 -6.88 7.28
C LEU A 207 1.19 -6.90 7.80
N HIS A 208 2.13 -6.28 7.09
CA HIS A 208 3.54 -6.15 7.49
C HIS A 208 3.77 -5.07 8.55
N LEU A 209 2.77 -4.20 8.81
CA LEU A 209 2.89 -3.10 9.76
C LEU A 209 2.25 -3.44 11.12
N HIS A 210 2.82 -2.85 12.17
CA HIS A 210 2.43 -3.11 13.55
C HIS A 210 2.05 -1.83 14.28
N GLN A 211 1.16 -1.98 15.27
CA GLN A 211 0.72 -0.94 16.17
C GLN A 211 1.08 -1.31 17.61
N ALA A 212 1.83 -0.45 18.29
CA ALA A 212 2.16 -0.58 19.71
C ALA A 212 1.36 0.41 20.56
N GLY A 213 1.33 0.15 21.87
CA GLY A 213 0.79 1.08 22.87
C GLY A 213 -0.73 1.02 23.07
N VAL A 214 -1.45 0.14 22.37
CA VAL A 214 -2.90 -0.07 22.57
C VAL A 214 -3.16 -1.21 23.55
N VAL A 215 -2.47 -2.33 23.40
CA VAL A 215 -2.48 -3.44 24.35
C VAL A 215 -1.14 -3.45 25.08
N PRO A 216 -1.12 -3.52 26.43
CA PRO A 216 0.14 -3.54 27.18
C PRO A 216 1.06 -4.67 26.72
N ASP A 217 2.32 -4.31 26.46
CA ASP A 217 3.40 -5.23 26.10
C ASP A 217 3.15 -6.10 24.84
N GLU A 218 2.17 -5.73 24.00
CA GLU A 218 1.87 -6.44 22.75
C GLU A 218 1.94 -5.53 21.52
N LEU A 219 2.43 -6.11 20.41
CA LEU A 219 2.30 -5.52 19.08
C LEU A 219 1.05 -6.07 18.41
N LEU A 220 0.20 -5.17 17.94
CA LEU A 220 -1.00 -5.48 17.19
C LEU A 220 -0.69 -5.48 15.68
N SER A 221 -1.51 -6.17 14.90
CA SER A 221 -1.58 -5.90 13.48
C SER A 221 -2.14 -4.49 13.26
N ALA A 222 -1.41 -3.64 12.53
CA ALA A 222 -1.88 -2.29 12.18
C ALA A 222 -3.15 -2.37 11.31
N SER A 223 -3.22 -3.33 10.38
CA SER A 223 -4.41 -3.58 9.56
C SER A 223 -5.66 -3.86 10.41
N LEU A 224 -5.48 -4.70 11.43
CA LEU A 224 -6.57 -5.05 12.35
C LEU A 224 -7.05 -3.82 13.13
N PHE A 225 -6.12 -3.04 13.66
CA PHE A 225 -6.43 -1.82 14.42
C PHE A 225 -7.19 -0.80 13.56
N ASP A 226 -6.67 -0.50 12.36
CA ASP A 226 -7.26 0.49 11.46
C ASP A 226 -8.70 0.12 11.05
N VAL A 227 -8.90 -1.14 10.60
CA VAL A 227 -10.22 -1.60 10.16
C VAL A 227 -11.19 -1.67 11.35
N ALA A 228 -10.74 -2.16 12.51
CA ALA A 228 -11.57 -2.22 13.71
C ALA A 228 -11.98 -0.84 14.20
N MET A 229 -11.07 0.15 14.20
CA MET A 229 -11.37 1.54 14.60
C MET A 229 -12.42 2.19 13.70
N VAL A 230 -12.34 1.97 12.38
CA VAL A 230 -13.36 2.48 11.44
C VAL A 230 -14.68 1.73 11.63
N ALA A 231 -14.66 0.39 11.61
CA ALA A 231 -15.86 -0.42 11.66
C ALA A 231 -16.61 -0.32 13.00
N TYR A 232 -15.91 -0.10 14.10
CA TYR A 232 -16.54 0.11 15.40
C TYR A 232 -17.38 1.38 15.45
N GLN A 233 -16.84 2.48 14.94
CA GLN A 233 -17.42 3.81 15.07
C GLN A 233 -18.45 4.14 13.98
N VAL A 234 -18.38 3.47 12.83
CA VAL A 234 -19.31 3.73 11.73
C VAL A 234 -20.69 3.17 12.01
N ASP A 235 -21.73 3.97 11.72
CA ASP A 235 -23.09 3.47 11.61
C ASP A 235 -23.31 2.89 10.21
N PHE A 236 -23.31 1.58 10.09
CA PHE A 236 -23.51 0.89 8.83
C PHE A 236 -24.85 1.19 8.16
N SER A 237 -25.87 1.57 8.94
CA SER A 237 -27.20 1.92 8.40
C SER A 237 -27.22 3.29 7.74
N ALA A 238 -26.28 4.17 8.10
CA ALA A 238 -26.14 5.51 7.53
C ALA A 238 -25.25 5.55 6.28
N LEU A 239 -24.55 4.46 5.95
CA LEU A 239 -23.68 4.40 4.78
C LEU A 239 -24.50 4.36 3.48
N LYS A 240 -24.07 5.14 2.48
CA LYS A 240 -24.63 5.08 1.12
C LYS A 240 -24.31 3.77 0.40
N HIS A 241 -23.15 3.21 0.67
CA HIS A 241 -22.61 1.97 0.13
C HIS A 241 -22.07 1.12 1.27
N PRO A 242 -21.87 -0.20 1.09
CA PRO A 242 -21.16 -1.01 2.06
C PRO A 242 -19.82 -0.37 2.45
N LEU A 243 -19.33 -0.62 3.66
CA LEU A 243 -17.96 -0.27 4.02
C LEU A 243 -17.01 -1.01 3.06
N CYS A 244 -16.21 -0.25 2.31
CA CYS A 244 -15.29 -0.76 1.30
C CYS A 244 -13.86 -0.63 1.77
N ILE A 245 -13.16 -1.77 1.87
CA ILE A 245 -11.75 -1.84 2.25
C ILE A 245 -10.91 -2.07 1.00
N TYR A 246 -9.78 -1.36 0.89
CA TYR A 246 -8.77 -1.60 -0.14
C TYR A 246 -7.60 -2.37 0.48
N ILE A 247 -7.47 -3.66 0.19
CA ILE A 247 -6.45 -4.53 0.80
C ILE A 247 -5.10 -4.28 0.14
N PRO A 248 -4.08 -3.79 0.90
CA PRO A 248 -2.75 -3.54 0.36
C PRO A 248 -1.80 -4.72 0.57
N LYS A 249 -0.76 -4.79 -0.23
CA LYS A 249 0.49 -5.55 -0.05
C LYS A 249 0.31 -7.00 0.40
N ALA A 250 -0.76 -7.66 -0.12
CA ALA A 250 -0.91 -9.10 0.07
C ALA A 250 0.15 -9.85 -0.75
N GLU A 251 0.71 -10.92 -0.18
CA GLU A 251 1.73 -11.76 -0.82
C GLU A 251 1.28 -13.20 -1.08
N SER A 252 0.14 -13.61 -0.53
CA SER A 252 -0.36 -14.96 -0.73
C SER A 252 -1.88 -15.06 -0.70
N ALA A 253 -2.40 -16.12 -1.32
CA ALA A 253 -3.83 -16.46 -1.26
C ALA A 253 -4.32 -16.77 0.17
N ASP A 254 -3.45 -17.24 1.06
CA ASP A 254 -3.78 -17.51 2.47
C ASP A 254 -4.07 -16.22 3.25
N GLU A 255 -3.49 -15.09 2.85
CA GLU A 255 -3.76 -13.80 3.48
C GLU A 255 -5.20 -13.33 3.24
N ALA A 256 -5.80 -13.73 2.11
CA ALA A 256 -7.22 -13.48 1.85
C ALA A 256 -8.13 -14.13 2.89
N LEU A 257 -7.75 -15.29 3.44
CA LEU A 257 -8.51 -15.94 4.51
C LEU A 257 -8.47 -15.13 5.82
N TRP A 258 -7.37 -14.47 6.10
CA TRP A 258 -7.26 -13.57 7.25
C TRP A 258 -8.19 -12.36 7.11
N TRP A 259 -8.21 -11.73 5.94
CA TRP A 259 -9.09 -10.60 5.64
C TRP A 259 -10.57 -11.00 5.66
N ARG A 260 -10.91 -12.14 5.05
CA ARG A 260 -12.27 -12.69 5.09
C ARG A 260 -12.75 -12.88 6.52
N ASP A 261 -11.93 -13.52 7.36
CA ASP A 261 -12.30 -13.82 8.73
C ASP A 261 -12.44 -12.54 9.56
N LEU A 262 -11.60 -11.53 9.33
CA LEU A 262 -11.75 -10.20 9.93
C LEU A 262 -13.11 -9.58 9.56
N PHE A 263 -13.47 -9.56 8.28
CA PHE A 263 -14.74 -8.97 7.82
C PHE A 263 -15.95 -9.71 8.40
N GLN A 264 -15.93 -11.03 8.41
CA GLN A 264 -17.01 -11.85 8.97
C GLN A 264 -17.13 -11.71 10.50
N MET A 265 -16.02 -11.62 11.21
CA MET A 265 -16.02 -11.40 12.66
C MET A 265 -16.57 -10.01 13.00
N ILE A 266 -16.16 -8.96 12.30
CA ILE A 266 -16.72 -7.61 12.45
C ILE A 266 -18.23 -7.62 12.18
N ALA A 267 -18.67 -8.21 11.07
CA ALA A 267 -20.09 -8.30 10.73
C ALA A 267 -20.90 -9.00 11.85
N ARG A 268 -20.38 -10.10 12.40
CA ARG A 268 -21.00 -10.81 13.53
C ARG A 268 -21.10 -9.93 14.78
N LEU A 269 -20.03 -9.25 15.16
CA LEU A 269 -19.99 -8.36 16.34
C LEU A 269 -20.93 -7.16 16.20
N LYS A 270 -21.17 -6.71 14.97
CA LYS A 270 -22.10 -5.60 14.66
C LYS A 270 -23.53 -6.09 14.35
N GLY A 271 -23.80 -7.41 14.40
CA GLY A 271 -25.12 -7.97 14.07
C GLY A 271 -25.50 -7.83 12.59
N LEU A 272 -24.53 -7.82 11.67
CA LEU A 272 -24.70 -7.62 10.23
C LEU A 272 -24.58 -8.94 9.45
N PRO A 273 -25.13 -9.01 8.22
CA PRO A 273 -24.84 -10.09 7.29
C PRO A 273 -23.33 -10.28 7.07
N ALA A 274 -22.87 -11.53 6.93
CA ALA A 274 -21.45 -11.86 6.85
C ALA A 274 -20.71 -11.12 5.70
N ASN A 275 -21.40 -10.79 4.62
CA ASN A 275 -20.88 -10.14 3.42
C ASN A 275 -21.09 -8.61 3.39
N SER A 276 -21.40 -7.96 4.52
CA SER A 276 -21.69 -6.52 4.62
C SER A 276 -20.48 -5.62 4.33
N ILE A 277 -19.25 -6.13 4.51
CA ILE A 277 -18.03 -5.40 4.15
C ILE A 277 -17.57 -5.88 2.79
N LYS A 278 -17.26 -4.94 1.90
CA LYS A 278 -16.74 -5.21 0.57
C LYS A 278 -15.28 -4.82 0.45
N CYS A 279 -14.57 -5.38 -0.53
CA CYS A 279 -13.17 -5.03 -0.71
C CYS A 279 -12.75 -5.01 -2.18
N MET A 280 -11.73 -4.21 -2.44
CA MET A 280 -10.79 -4.38 -3.54
C MET A 280 -9.44 -4.81 -2.99
N ALA A 281 -8.61 -5.42 -3.81
CA ALA A 281 -7.26 -5.78 -3.40
C ALA A 281 -6.21 -5.35 -4.43
N LEU A 282 -5.06 -4.93 -3.93
CA LEU A 282 -3.91 -4.59 -4.74
C LEU A 282 -3.11 -5.86 -5.09
N VAL A 283 -2.88 -6.05 -6.36
CA VAL A 283 -1.89 -6.99 -6.90
C VAL A 283 -0.61 -6.20 -7.11
N GLU A 284 0.21 -6.17 -6.09
CA GLU A 284 1.39 -5.31 -6.02
C GLU A 284 2.61 -6.01 -5.40
N SER A 285 2.50 -7.31 -5.19
CA SER A 285 3.62 -8.15 -4.80
C SER A 285 3.89 -9.23 -5.85
N HIS A 286 5.15 -9.56 -6.03
CA HIS A 286 5.55 -10.57 -7.01
C HIS A 286 4.91 -11.94 -6.75
N PRO A 287 4.89 -12.48 -5.51
CA PRO A 287 4.24 -13.76 -5.26
C PRO A 287 2.72 -13.75 -5.44
N LEU A 288 2.01 -12.67 -5.09
CA LEU A 288 0.56 -12.62 -5.28
C LEU A 288 0.15 -12.64 -6.75
N ALA A 289 0.96 -12.08 -7.64
CA ALA A 289 0.68 -12.09 -9.08
C ALA A 289 0.46 -13.50 -9.64
N PHE A 290 1.04 -14.52 -9.02
CA PHE A 290 0.86 -15.93 -9.38
C PHE A 290 -0.32 -16.62 -8.66
N GLN A 291 -1.01 -15.94 -7.74
CA GLN A 291 -2.04 -16.50 -6.86
C GLN A 291 -3.34 -15.67 -6.88
N MET A 292 -3.53 -14.81 -7.89
CA MET A 292 -4.66 -13.87 -7.94
C MET A 292 -6.01 -14.56 -7.90
N GLU A 293 -6.15 -15.69 -8.58
CA GLU A 293 -7.41 -16.43 -8.70
C GLU A 293 -7.79 -17.10 -7.38
N GLU A 294 -6.83 -17.72 -6.71
CA GLU A 294 -6.99 -18.32 -5.38
C GLU A 294 -7.25 -17.25 -4.30
N PHE A 295 -6.57 -16.11 -4.39
CA PHE A 295 -6.80 -14.98 -3.50
C PHE A 295 -8.24 -14.47 -3.63
N ALA A 296 -8.70 -14.24 -4.85
CA ALA A 296 -10.05 -13.78 -5.13
C ALA A 296 -11.12 -14.81 -4.72
N TRP A 297 -10.88 -16.10 -4.95
CA TRP A 297 -11.76 -17.17 -4.48
C TRP A 297 -11.96 -17.14 -2.97
N ASN A 298 -10.90 -16.95 -2.21
CA ASN A 298 -10.96 -16.89 -0.75
C ASN A 298 -11.76 -15.67 -0.23
N LEU A 299 -11.87 -14.60 -1.03
CA LEU A 299 -12.62 -13.38 -0.73
C LEU A 299 -13.92 -13.23 -1.54
N ARG A 300 -14.39 -14.25 -2.28
CA ARG A 300 -15.49 -14.15 -3.26
C ARG A 300 -16.79 -13.55 -2.73
N ASP A 301 -17.05 -13.63 -1.43
CA ASP A 301 -18.23 -13.03 -0.79
C ASP A 301 -18.06 -11.52 -0.50
N HIS A 302 -16.84 -11.01 -0.60
CA HIS A 302 -16.46 -9.64 -0.24
C HIS A 302 -15.86 -8.85 -1.40
N ILE A 303 -15.10 -9.52 -2.29
CA ILE A 303 -14.31 -8.87 -3.32
C ILE A 303 -15.18 -8.32 -4.46
N ILE A 304 -14.85 -7.12 -4.93
CA ILE A 304 -15.47 -6.50 -6.11
C ILE A 304 -14.49 -6.30 -7.26
N GLY A 305 -13.19 -6.34 -7.00
CA GLY A 305 -12.17 -6.19 -8.04
C GLY A 305 -10.74 -6.31 -7.52
N LEU A 306 -9.82 -6.36 -8.48
CA LEU A 306 -8.37 -6.30 -8.26
C LEU A 306 -7.79 -5.03 -8.89
N ASN A 307 -6.71 -4.52 -8.32
CA ASN A 307 -5.98 -3.37 -8.84
C ASN A 307 -4.51 -3.74 -9.08
N LEU A 308 -3.94 -3.27 -10.17
CA LEU A 308 -2.52 -3.42 -10.46
C LEU A 308 -1.69 -2.29 -9.82
N GLY A 309 -1.14 -2.54 -8.64
CA GLY A 309 -0.25 -1.63 -7.93
C GLY A 309 1.17 -1.64 -8.53
N ARG A 310 1.34 -0.92 -9.63
CA ARG A 310 2.53 -0.96 -10.50
C ARG A 310 3.85 -0.70 -9.78
N TRP A 311 3.91 0.31 -8.92
CA TRP A 311 5.17 0.75 -8.32
C TRP A 311 5.61 -0.20 -7.21
N ASP A 312 4.71 -0.61 -6.34
CA ASP A 312 4.99 -1.64 -5.33
C ASP A 312 5.32 -2.99 -5.97
N TYR A 313 4.64 -3.36 -7.08
CA TYR A 313 4.98 -4.56 -7.83
C TYR A 313 6.41 -4.52 -8.34
N MET A 314 6.87 -3.37 -8.86
CA MET A 314 8.27 -3.19 -9.27
C MET A 314 9.23 -3.32 -8.09
N ALA A 315 8.92 -2.70 -6.95
CA ALA A 315 9.73 -2.83 -5.74
C ALA A 315 9.81 -4.29 -5.27
N SER A 316 8.69 -5.01 -5.30
CA SER A 316 8.64 -6.43 -4.96
C SER A 316 9.43 -7.30 -5.93
N LEU A 317 9.38 -7.03 -7.23
CA LEU A 317 10.22 -7.72 -8.23
C LEU A 317 11.71 -7.57 -7.90
N ILE A 318 12.18 -6.36 -7.55
CA ILE A 318 13.57 -6.13 -7.15
C ILE A 318 13.88 -6.94 -5.89
N HIS A 319 13.00 -6.88 -4.88
CA HIS A 319 13.21 -7.54 -3.60
C HIS A 319 13.36 -9.06 -3.74
N PHE A 320 12.48 -9.69 -4.50
CA PHE A 320 12.54 -11.14 -4.75
C PHE A 320 13.69 -11.57 -5.67
N ASN A 321 14.27 -10.64 -6.44
CA ASN A 321 15.38 -10.89 -7.34
C ASN A 321 16.71 -10.22 -6.88
N LEU A 322 16.81 -9.83 -5.61
CA LEU A 322 17.95 -9.08 -5.10
C LEU A 322 19.29 -9.83 -5.31
N GLU A 323 19.27 -11.16 -5.22
CA GLU A 323 20.44 -12.03 -5.40
C GLU A 323 20.76 -12.35 -6.88
N ASN A 324 19.88 -11.97 -7.82
CA ASN A 324 20.03 -12.33 -9.23
C ASN A 324 20.71 -11.20 -10.03
N PRO A 325 21.98 -11.34 -10.46
CA PRO A 325 22.69 -10.31 -11.22
C PRO A 325 22.05 -10.03 -12.60
N ALA A 326 21.31 -10.98 -13.17
CA ALA A 326 20.61 -10.78 -14.43
C ALA A 326 19.33 -9.92 -14.27
N TRP A 327 18.86 -9.75 -13.03
CA TRP A 327 17.61 -9.02 -12.74
C TRP A 327 17.87 -7.66 -12.08
N VAL A 328 18.87 -6.92 -12.49
CA VAL A 328 19.14 -5.57 -11.95
C VAL A 328 18.35 -4.52 -12.69
N LEU A 329 17.57 -3.72 -11.94
CA LEU A 329 16.67 -2.73 -12.51
C LEU A 329 17.43 -1.61 -13.24
N PRO A 330 16.97 -1.20 -14.45
CA PRO A 330 17.40 0.06 -15.09
C PRO A 330 16.99 1.30 -14.30
N ASP A 331 17.44 2.47 -14.74
CA ASP A 331 16.96 3.75 -14.22
C ASP A 331 15.44 3.83 -14.39
N ARG A 332 14.70 3.99 -13.29
CA ARG A 332 13.22 3.87 -13.26
C ARG A 332 12.52 4.63 -14.39
N ASN A 333 12.95 5.87 -14.62
CA ASN A 333 12.32 6.76 -15.60
C ASN A 333 12.66 6.42 -17.07
N THR A 334 13.52 5.41 -17.30
CA THR A 334 13.84 4.91 -18.65
C THR A 334 13.08 3.61 -18.98
N ILE A 335 12.30 3.07 -18.04
CA ILE A 335 11.53 1.84 -18.22
C ILE A 335 10.23 2.17 -18.97
N PRO A 336 9.98 1.57 -20.14
CA PRO A 336 8.75 1.82 -20.89
C PRO A 336 7.51 1.30 -20.14
N HIS A 337 6.36 1.92 -20.38
CA HIS A 337 5.09 1.50 -19.77
C HIS A 337 4.65 0.10 -20.20
N ASN A 338 5.06 -0.35 -21.39
CA ASN A 338 4.73 -1.66 -21.96
C ASN A 338 5.83 -2.71 -21.79
N VAL A 339 6.74 -2.54 -20.82
CA VAL A 339 7.75 -3.55 -20.51
C VAL A 339 7.10 -4.88 -20.14
N ALA A 340 7.70 -5.99 -20.59
CA ALA A 340 7.09 -7.31 -20.53
C ALA A 340 6.62 -7.74 -19.13
N PHE A 341 7.40 -7.49 -18.07
CA PHE A 341 7.03 -7.87 -16.72
C PHE A 341 5.81 -7.10 -16.17
N PHE A 342 5.49 -5.91 -16.72
CA PHE A 342 4.22 -5.24 -16.42
C PHE A 342 3.13 -5.62 -17.42
N GLN A 343 3.45 -5.67 -18.70
CA GLN A 343 2.46 -5.89 -19.74
C GLN A 343 1.83 -7.28 -19.61
N ASN A 344 2.63 -8.31 -19.26
CA ASN A 344 2.12 -9.65 -19.03
C ASN A 344 1.13 -9.69 -17.85
N LEU A 345 1.45 -9.04 -16.75
CA LEU A 345 0.53 -8.93 -15.61
C LEU A 345 -0.68 -8.06 -15.93
N ARG A 346 -0.50 -6.94 -16.66
CA ARG A 346 -1.58 -6.05 -17.11
C ARG A 346 -2.58 -6.75 -18.04
N THR A 347 -2.17 -7.78 -18.74
CA THR A 347 -3.06 -8.59 -19.57
C THR A 347 -3.72 -9.73 -18.78
N LEU A 348 -2.98 -10.36 -17.86
CA LEU A 348 -3.48 -11.47 -17.06
C LEU A 348 -4.56 -11.03 -16.04
N LEU A 349 -4.36 -9.88 -15.38
CA LEU A 349 -5.27 -9.42 -14.33
C LEU A 349 -6.71 -9.20 -14.83
N PRO A 350 -6.98 -8.50 -15.95
CA PRO A 350 -8.34 -8.38 -16.49
C PRO A 350 -8.93 -9.71 -16.92
N ASP A 351 -8.11 -10.64 -17.47
CA ASP A 351 -8.60 -11.96 -17.86
C ASP A 351 -9.15 -12.73 -16.66
N ILE A 352 -8.42 -12.74 -15.54
CA ILE A 352 -8.88 -13.35 -14.29
C ILE A 352 -10.10 -12.60 -13.74
N CYS A 353 -10.05 -11.27 -13.66
CA CYS A 353 -11.14 -10.48 -13.12
C CYS A 353 -12.44 -10.70 -13.89
N HIS A 354 -12.42 -10.56 -15.21
CA HIS A 354 -13.60 -10.68 -16.05
C HIS A 354 -14.14 -12.12 -16.11
N LYS A 355 -13.26 -13.13 -16.02
CA LYS A 355 -13.67 -14.54 -15.84
C LYS A 355 -14.60 -14.69 -14.65
N HIS A 356 -14.32 -14.00 -13.55
CA HIS A 356 -15.01 -14.13 -12.29
C HIS A 356 -15.97 -12.97 -11.96
N GLY A 357 -16.22 -12.05 -12.90
CA GLY A 357 -17.18 -10.95 -12.73
C GLY A 357 -16.67 -9.79 -11.87
N MET A 358 -15.36 -9.68 -11.69
CA MET A 358 -14.68 -8.66 -10.90
C MET A 358 -14.18 -7.52 -11.79
N LEU A 359 -14.05 -6.32 -11.20
CA LEU A 359 -13.40 -5.19 -11.84
C LEU A 359 -11.87 -5.35 -11.87
N ALA A 360 -11.27 -4.92 -12.98
CA ALA A 360 -9.83 -4.83 -13.16
C ALA A 360 -9.41 -3.35 -13.22
N ILE A 361 -8.68 -2.88 -12.20
CA ILE A 361 -8.31 -1.47 -12.08
C ILE A 361 -6.80 -1.32 -12.29
N GLY A 362 -6.41 -0.36 -13.13
CA GLY A 362 -5.03 -0.01 -13.40
C GLY A 362 -4.40 0.87 -12.32
N GLY A 363 -3.12 1.12 -12.47
CA GLY A 363 -2.32 1.86 -11.49
C GLY A 363 -2.33 3.37 -11.70
N MET A 364 -1.47 4.06 -10.91
CA MET A 364 -1.28 5.50 -10.96
C MET A 364 -0.20 5.88 -11.97
N THR A 365 -0.41 6.98 -12.70
CA THR A 365 0.62 7.66 -13.49
C THR A 365 1.34 8.64 -12.60
N ALA A 366 2.66 8.45 -12.40
CA ALA A 366 3.42 9.19 -11.39
C ALA A 366 3.70 10.66 -11.76
N LEU A 367 3.75 11.00 -13.06
CA LEU A 367 3.96 12.38 -13.49
C LEU A 367 2.72 13.23 -13.18
N TYR A 368 2.93 14.30 -12.41
CA TYR A 368 1.85 15.06 -11.78
C TYR A 368 1.59 16.40 -12.52
N PRO A 369 0.34 16.80 -12.73
CA PRO A 369 0.03 18.07 -13.37
C PRO A 369 0.44 19.25 -12.49
N SER A 370 0.86 20.36 -13.12
CA SER A 370 1.22 21.60 -12.43
C SER A 370 0.53 22.78 -13.09
N ARG A 371 -0.17 23.59 -12.30
CA ARG A 371 -0.80 24.83 -12.77
C ARG A 371 0.22 25.98 -12.92
N GLU A 372 1.39 25.84 -12.28
CA GLU A 372 2.46 26.84 -12.29
C GLU A 372 3.46 26.62 -13.43
N ASP A 373 3.53 25.40 -13.97
CA ASP A 373 4.38 25.02 -15.10
C ASP A 373 3.53 24.42 -16.23
N PRO A 374 3.17 25.24 -17.26
CA PRO A 374 2.33 24.78 -18.37
C PRO A 374 2.95 23.65 -19.21
N GLU A 375 4.28 23.60 -19.36
CA GLU A 375 4.96 22.55 -20.12
C GLU A 375 4.92 21.21 -19.36
N LEU A 376 5.22 21.23 -18.06
CA LEU A 376 5.06 20.06 -17.20
C LEU A 376 3.61 19.60 -17.19
N ASN A 377 2.65 20.54 -17.07
CA ASN A 377 1.23 20.21 -17.08
C ASN A 377 0.80 19.49 -18.36
N ALA A 378 1.16 20.04 -19.52
CA ALA A 378 0.84 19.42 -20.81
C ALA A 378 1.47 18.01 -20.95
N ARG A 379 2.72 17.85 -20.53
CA ARG A 379 3.43 16.56 -20.53
C ARG A 379 2.77 15.55 -19.61
N ALA A 380 2.39 15.98 -18.39
CA ALA A 380 1.77 15.09 -17.39
C ALA A 380 0.40 14.59 -17.84
N LEU A 381 -0.46 15.48 -18.36
CA LEU A 381 -1.79 15.11 -18.83
C LEU A 381 -1.73 14.25 -20.10
N LYS A 382 -0.77 14.49 -20.99
CA LYS A 382 -0.52 13.61 -22.15
C LYS A 382 -0.07 12.22 -21.71
N ALA A 383 0.90 12.13 -20.81
CA ALA A 383 1.39 10.85 -20.29
C ALA A 383 0.28 10.07 -19.58
N LEU A 384 -0.59 10.76 -18.83
CA LEU A 384 -1.78 10.16 -18.22
C LEU A 384 -2.71 9.56 -19.30
N ALA A 385 -3.08 10.33 -20.31
CA ALA A 385 -3.99 9.87 -21.36
C ALA A 385 -3.43 8.63 -22.09
N GLU A 386 -2.14 8.64 -22.42
CA GLU A 386 -1.46 7.52 -23.09
C GLU A 386 -1.42 6.25 -22.20
N ASP A 387 -1.11 6.40 -20.91
CA ASP A 387 -1.08 5.27 -19.96
C ASP A 387 -2.48 4.68 -19.75
N LYS A 388 -3.50 5.52 -19.51
CA LYS A 388 -4.88 5.07 -19.30
C LYS A 388 -5.50 4.46 -20.57
N LYS A 389 -5.15 4.99 -21.74
CA LYS A 389 -5.52 4.35 -23.01
C LYS A 389 -4.89 2.96 -23.16
N ASN A 390 -3.62 2.79 -22.82
CA ASN A 390 -2.98 1.47 -22.82
C ASN A 390 -3.65 0.51 -21.83
N GLU A 391 -4.00 0.96 -20.64
CA GLU A 391 -4.73 0.15 -19.65
C GLU A 391 -6.12 -0.25 -20.18
N SER A 392 -6.87 0.68 -20.77
CA SER A 392 -8.17 0.41 -21.39
C SER A 392 -8.07 -0.59 -22.54
N LEU A 393 -7.04 -0.50 -23.40
CA LEU A 393 -6.78 -1.46 -24.49
C LEU A 393 -6.40 -2.85 -23.95
N CYS A 394 -5.84 -2.94 -22.75
CA CYS A 394 -5.62 -4.20 -22.05
C CYS A 394 -6.87 -4.72 -21.31
N LEU A 395 -8.03 -4.10 -21.51
CA LEU A 395 -9.32 -4.43 -20.90
C LEU A 395 -9.41 -4.12 -19.41
N MET A 396 -8.61 -3.19 -18.87
CA MET A 396 -8.86 -2.65 -17.54
C MET A 396 -10.15 -1.83 -17.53
N ASP A 397 -10.92 -1.88 -16.44
CA ASP A 397 -12.20 -1.17 -16.28
C ASP A 397 -12.04 0.26 -15.79
N GLY A 398 -10.89 0.59 -15.26
CA GLY A 398 -10.56 1.90 -14.73
C GLY A 398 -9.10 1.96 -14.25
N ALA A 399 -8.76 3.05 -13.55
CA ALA A 399 -7.41 3.29 -13.06
C ALA A 399 -7.38 4.17 -11.81
N TRP A 400 -6.19 4.38 -11.27
CA TRP A 400 -5.94 5.34 -10.21
C TRP A 400 -5.43 6.68 -10.73
N THR A 401 -5.86 7.76 -10.07
CA THR A 401 -5.29 9.10 -10.21
C THR A 401 -5.05 9.72 -8.83
N GLY A 402 -4.16 10.72 -8.75
CA GLY A 402 -3.85 11.43 -7.49
C GLY A 402 -4.26 12.90 -7.48
N HIS A 403 -4.75 13.46 -8.60
CA HIS A 403 -5.08 14.88 -8.71
C HIS A 403 -6.44 15.11 -9.37
N PRO A 404 -7.27 16.05 -8.87
CA PRO A 404 -8.60 16.35 -9.47
C PRO A 404 -8.57 16.63 -10.96
N ASP A 405 -7.56 17.36 -11.46
CA ASP A 405 -7.42 17.70 -12.89
C ASP A 405 -7.16 16.45 -13.78
N GLN A 406 -6.86 15.31 -13.22
CA GLN A 406 -6.67 14.05 -13.92
C GLN A 406 -7.96 13.27 -14.13
N ASN A 407 -9.02 13.55 -13.35
CA ASN A 407 -10.23 12.73 -13.32
C ASN A 407 -10.91 12.61 -14.69
N GLU A 408 -11.23 13.72 -15.33
CA GLU A 408 -11.95 13.74 -16.60
C GLU A 408 -11.16 13.02 -17.71
N ILE A 409 -9.85 13.24 -17.77
CA ILE A 409 -8.98 12.58 -18.74
C ILE A 409 -8.96 11.08 -18.52
N ALA A 410 -8.79 10.63 -17.25
CA ALA A 410 -8.76 9.21 -16.93
C ALA A 410 -10.10 8.54 -17.28
N VAL A 411 -11.22 9.07 -16.80
CA VAL A 411 -12.57 8.54 -17.04
C VAL A 411 -12.89 8.42 -18.54
N SER A 412 -12.42 9.37 -19.36
CA SER A 412 -12.68 9.38 -20.81
C SER A 412 -11.97 8.25 -21.58
N GLN A 413 -10.97 7.59 -21.00
CA GLN A 413 -10.25 6.51 -21.67
C GLN A 413 -10.93 5.13 -21.55
N PHE A 414 -11.87 4.98 -20.61
CA PHE A 414 -12.51 3.70 -20.32
C PHE A 414 -13.98 3.68 -20.77
N PRO A 415 -14.47 2.51 -21.28
CA PRO A 415 -15.90 2.35 -21.60
C PRO A 415 -16.81 2.42 -20.38
N VAL A 416 -18.01 2.91 -20.58
CA VAL A 416 -19.07 3.07 -19.54
C VAL A 416 -19.93 1.81 -19.45
N PRO A 417 -20.22 1.29 -18.27
CA PRO A 417 -19.61 1.59 -16.97
C PRO A 417 -18.28 0.84 -16.76
N ASN A 418 -18.01 -0.20 -17.55
CA ASN A 418 -16.84 -1.10 -17.45
C ASN A 418 -16.72 -1.99 -18.69
N GLN A 419 -15.74 -2.92 -18.67
CA GLN A 419 -15.46 -3.88 -19.74
C GLN A 419 -15.66 -5.35 -19.32
N LEU A 420 -16.39 -5.64 -18.25
CA LEU A 420 -16.55 -6.98 -17.65
C LEU A 420 -16.97 -8.09 -18.63
N GLN A 421 -17.57 -7.76 -19.75
CA GLN A 421 -18.00 -8.74 -20.76
C GLN A 421 -16.91 -9.05 -21.78
N ALA A 422 -15.85 -8.25 -21.82
CA ALA A 422 -14.73 -8.45 -22.74
C ALA A 422 -13.70 -9.40 -22.11
N ARG A 423 -13.16 -10.28 -22.94
CA ARG A 423 -12.04 -11.17 -22.58
C ARG A 423 -10.94 -11.04 -23.63
N PRO A 424 -9.65 -11.11 -23.24
CA PRO A 424 -8.58 -11.12 -24.22
C PRO A 424 -8.77 -12.28 -25.22
N ALA A 425 -8.70 -11.96 -26.52
CA ALA A 425 -8.61 -13.00 -27.54
C ALA A 425 -7.25 -13.71 -27.38
N ASN A 426 -7.24 -15.02 -27.30
CA ASN A 426 -6.03 -15.82 -27.08
C ASN A 426 -5.30 -15.55 -25.75
N ALA A 427 -6.05 -15.41 -24.66
CA ALA A 427 -5.46 -15.20 -23.35
C ALA A 427 -4.48 -16.33 -22.99
N ASN A 428 -3.22 -15.97 -22.72
CA ASN A 428 -2.30 -16.87 -22.06
C ASN A 428 -2.63 -16.84 -20.55
N THR A 429 -3.21 -17.91 -20.04
CA THR A 429 -3.65 -18.01 -18.63
C THR A 429 -2.49 -18.16 -17.65
N ARG A 430 -1.27 -18.36 -18.13
CA ARG A 430 -0.04 -18.48 -17.33
C ARG A 430 1.14 -17.80 -18.03
N PRO A 431 1.09 -16.49 -18.28
CA PRO A 431 2.21 -15.78 -18.88
C PRO A 431 3.42 -15.82 -17.95
N ASP A 432 4.62 -15.72 -18.51
CA ASP A 432 5.81 -15.49 -17.69
C ASP A 432 5.76 -14.08 -17.09
N LEU A 433 5.71 -14.02 -15.76
CA LEU A 433 5.71 -12.77 -14.98
C LEU A 433 7.12 -12.37 -14.49
N ARG A 434 8.16 -13.10 -14.95
CA ARG A 434 9.57 -12.95 -14.56
C ARG A 434 10.51 -12.54 -15.69
N PRO A 435 10.06 -11.90 -16.81
CA PRO A 435 10.98 -11.55 -17.87
C PRO A 435 12.12 -10.68 -17.34
N LEU A 436 13.32 -10.96 -17.76
CA LEU A 436 14.49 -10.20 -17.38
C LEU A 436 14.39 -8.75 -17.89
N PRO A 437 14.86 -7.75 -17.13
CA PRO A 437 14.92 -6.36 -17.58
C PRO A 437 16.07 -6.09 -18.56
N THR A 438 16.68 -7.12 -19.12
CA THR A 438 17.78 -7.02 -20.08
C THR A 438 17.31 -6.32 -21.35
N GLY A 439 18.06 -5.34 -21.81
CA GLY A 439 17.71 -4.54 -23.00
C GLY A 439 16.58 -3.52 -22.76
N VAL A 440 16.08 -3.39 -21.54
CA VAL A 440 15.03 -2.45 -21.15
C VAL A 440 15.65 -1.28 -20.37
N GLY A 441 15.49 -0.06 -20.89
CA GLY A 441 15.98 1.14 -20.23
C GLY A 441 17.50 1.26 -20.16
N LYS A 442 17.99 2.20 -19.37
CA LYS A 442 19.42 2.49 -19.19
C LYS A 442 19.85 2.27 -17.74
N ARG A 443 21.13 1.99 -17.51
CA ARG A 443 21.75 2.00 -16.19
C ARG A 443 22.87 3.01 -16.22
N THR A 444 22.68 4.13 -15.50
CA THR A 444 23.62 5.26 -15.53
C THR A 444 24.00 5.72 -14.14
N LEU A 445 25.16 6.35 -14.04
CA LEU A 445 25.59 7.04 -12.81
C LEU A 445 24.63 8.20 -12.48
N ALA A 446 24.17 8.93 -13.51
CA ALA A 446 23.17 9.99 -13.37
C ALA A 446 21.86 9.46 -12.79
N GLY A 447 21.38 8.28 -13.23
CA GLY A 447 20.20 7.61 -12.68
C GLY A 447 20.39 7.19 -11.21
N THR A 448 21.59 6.71 -10.83
CA THR A 448 21.89 6.43 -9.42
C THR A 448 21.91 7.70 -8.57
N ARG A 449 22.51 8.78 -9.08
CA ARG A 449 22.52 10.09 -8.41
C ARG A 449 21.11 10.65 -8.21
N ALA A 450 20.28 10.59 -9.23
CA ALA A 450 18.86 10.99 -9.15
C ALA A 450 18.09 10.16 -8.10
N ALA A 451 18.33 8.85 -8.05
CA ALA A 451 17.73 7.97 -7.04
C ALA A 451 18.14 8.38 -5.62
N ILE A 452 19.44 8.61 -5.37
CA ILE A 452 19.97 9.07 -4.07
C ILE A 452 19.30 10.40 -3.67
N ARG A 453 19.25 11.35 -4.57
CA ARG A 453 18.60 12.65 -4.33
C ARG A 453 17.13 12.49 -3.95
N THR A 454 16.42 11.62 -4.65
CA THR A 454 15.00 11.36 -4.41
C THR A 454 14.77 10.70 -3.04
N VAL A 455 15.55 9.68 -2.66
CA VAL A 455 15.37 9.03 -1.35
C VAL A 455 15.66 9.96 -0.18
N ILE A 456 16.67 10.85 -0.28
CA ILE A 456 16.94 11.87 0.75
C ILE A 456 15.73 12.81 0.89
N ARG A 457 15.23 13.35 -0.22
CA ARG A 457 14.10 14.30 -0.24
C ARG A 457 12.80 13.67 0.24
N TYR A 458 12.53 12.44 -0.20
CA TYR A 458 11.37 11.70 0.25
C TYR A 458 11.43 11.43 1.76
N ARG A 459 12.57 10.91 2.27
CA ARG A 459 12.75 10.66 3.70
C ARG A 459 12.67 11.93 4.54
N ASN A 460 13.20 13.05 4.05
CA ASN A 460 13.01 14.36 4.66
C ASN A 460 11.51 14.74 4.73
N GLY A 461 10.73 14.44 3.70
CA GLY A 461 9.28 14.61 3.73
C GLY A 461 8.62 13.78 4.84
N VAL A 462 8.97 12.50 4.94
CA VAL A 462 8.44 11.57 5.98
C VAL A 462 8.79 12.07 7.38
N LEU A 463 10.02 12.53 7.63
CA LEU A 463 10.44 13.11 8.91
C LEU A 463 9.67 14.40 9.26
N ASN A 464 9.12 15.09 8.25
CA ASN A 464 8.23 16.24 8.41
C ASN A 464 6.74 15.87 8.28
N GLY A 465 6.37 14.60 8.47
CA GLY A 465 5.00 14.12 8.52
C GLY A 465 4.29 13.95 7.17
N LYS A 466 5.03 13.90 6.05
CA LYS A 466 4.47 13.71 4.71
C LYS A 466 4.75 12.30 4.21
N GLY A 467 3.72 11.48 4.04
CA GLY A 467 3.85 10.14 3.45
C GLY A 467 4.09 10.15 1.94
N ALA A 468 3.67 11.22 1.24
CA ALA A 468 3.94 11.43 -0.17
C ALA A 468 4.52 12.83 -0.43
N SER A 469 5.35 12.98 -1.45
CA SER A 469 6.04 14.23 -1.82
C SER A 469 6.10 14.40 -3.33
N LEU A 470 5.77 15.62 -3.81
CA LEU A 470 5.96 15.98 -5.21
C LEU A 470 7.43 16.38 -5.43
N LEU A 471 8.18 15.53 -6.14
CA LEU A 471 9.61 15.71 -6.37
C LEU A 471 9.90 15.69 -7.88
N ASP A 472 10.45 16.76 -8.41
CA ASP A 472 10.83 16.91 -9.84
C ASP A 472 9.66 16.60 -10.81
N GLY A 473 8.43 16.91 -10.39
CA GLY A 473 7.19 16.68 -11.15
C GLY A 473 6.60 15.28 -10.98
N TYR A 474 7.22 14.41 -10.18
CA TYR A 474 6.71 13.07 -9.86
C TYR A 474 6.14 13.02 -8.44
N MET A 475 4.99 12.38 -8.28
CA MET A 475 4.47 12.05 -6.96
C MET A 475 5.21 10.80 -6.45
N GLU A 476 6.06 11.00 -5.46
CA GLU A 476 6.88 9.97 -4.84
C GLU A 476 6.30 9.60 -3.47
N ASP A 477 6.13 8.31 -3.24
CA ASP A 477 5.62 7.71 -2.01
C ASP A 477 6.55 6.59 -1.53
N LEU A 478 6.10 5.78 -0.57
CA LEU A 478 6.91 4.69 -0.03
C LEU A 478 7.27 3.64 -1.09
N ALA A 479 6.39 3.36 -2.07
CA ALA A 479 6.68 2.39 -3.14
C ALA A 479 7.89 2.82 -3.97
N THR A 480 7.96 4.09 -4.33
CA THR A 480 9.06 4.63 -5.12
C THR A 480 10.36 4.77 -4.34
N ASP A 481 10.28 5.07 -3.04
CA ASP A 481 11.44 5.02 -2.12
C ASP A 481 12.04 3.60 -2.08
N ARG A 482 11.21 2.56 -1.96
CA ARG A 482 11.64 1.15 -2.01
C ARG A 482 12.36 0.82 -3.32
N ILE A 483 11.79 1.21 -4.46
CA ILE A 483 12.41 0.98 -5.78
C ILE A 483 13.82 1.57 -5.83
N TYR A 484 13.98 2.83 -5.45
CA TYR A 484 15.26 3.51 -5.56
C TYR A 484 16.30 2.94 -4.59
N ARG A 485 15.92 2.67 -3.35
CA ARG A 485 16.82 2.08 -2.36
C ARG A 485 17.32 0.70 -2.79
N LEU A 486 16.42 -0.19 -3.18
CA LEU A 486 16.76 -1.53 -3.62
C LEU A 486 17.53 -1.54 -4.95
N MET A 487 17.21 -0.64 -5.88
CA MET A 487 17.99 -0.47 -7.12
C MET A 487 19.46 -0.11 -6.82
N ILE A 488 19.69 0.80 -5.88
CA ILE A 488 21.05 1.16 -5.45
C ILE A 488 21.73 -0.04 -4.79
N SER A 489 21.02 -0.76 -3.91
CA SER A 489 21.54 -1.97 -3.26
C SER A 489 21.93 -3.05 -4.28
N GLN A 490 21.07 -3.33 -5.29
CA GLN A 490 21.41 -4.27 -6.37
C GLN A 490 22.65 -3.84 -7.15
N ARG A 491 22.78 -2.54 -7.46
CA ARG A 491 23.93 -2.00 -8.21
C ARG A 491 25.24 -2.14 -7.43
N MET A 492 25.19 -1.98 -6.10
CA MET A 492 26.37 -2.24 -5.24
C MET A 492 26.68 -3.74 -5.14
N ARG A 493 25.67 -4.55 -4.88
CA ARG A 493 25.82 -6.00 -4.71
C ARG A 493 26.43 -6.67 -5.96
N HIS A 494 25.98 -6.27 -7.13
CA HIS A 494 26.40 -6.85 -8.41
C HIS A 494 27.41 -5.98 -9.18
N ALA A 495 28.09 -5.05 -8.52
CA ALA A 495 28.99 -4.09 -9.15
C ALA A 495 30.09 -4.70 -10.03
N ALA A 496 30.49 -5.96 -9.76
CA ALA A 496 31.50 -6.66 -10.56
C ALA A 496 30.96 -7.17 -11.91
N GLN A 497 29.65 -7.42 -12.01
CA GLN A 497 28.98 -7.97 -13.20
C GLN A 497 28.24 -6.91 -14.03
N LEU A 498 28.04 -5.71 -13.47
CA LEU A 498 27.23 -4.67 -14.09
C LEU A 498 28.06 -3.66 -14.87
N GLU A 499 27.59 -3.34 -16.06
CA GLU A 499 28.06 -2.18 -16.81
C GLU A 499 27.12 -1.00 -16.54
N ILE A 500 27.63 -0.02 -15.78
CA ILE A 500 26.98 1.27 -15.54
C ILE A 500 27.92 2.34 -16.05
N PHE A 501 27.40 3.30 -16.79
CA PHE A 501 28.22 4.32 -17.46
C PHE A 501 27.98 5.70 -16.84
N ASP A 502 29.04 6.52 -16.80
CA ASP A 502 28.94 7.94 -16.51
C ASP A 502 28.44 8.74 -17.74
N ASP A 503 28.33 10.06 -17.59
CA ASP A 503 27.87 10.95 -18.65
C ASP A 503 28.82 11.04 -19.84
N ASN A 504 30.07 10.58 -19.68
CA ASN A 504 31.10 10.51 -20.72
C ASN A 504 31.17 9.13 -21.39
N GLY A 505 30.28 8.18 -20.98
CA GLY A 505 30.28 6.81 -21.46
C GLY A 505 31.37 5.93 -20.89
N MET A 506 32.00 6.33 -19.79
CA MET A 506 33.02 5.53 -19.10
C MET A 506 32.37 4.58 -18.10
N PRO A 507 32.78 3.31 -18.00
CA PRO A 507 32.23 2.36 -17.04
C PRO A 507 32.58 2.75 -15.60
N VAL A 508 31.58 2.71 -14.72
CA VAL A 508 31.70 3.06 -13.31
C VAL A 508 31.23 1.92 -12.43
N ARG A 509 32.07 1.49 -11.48
CA ARG A 509 31.69 0.49 -10.49
C ARG A 509 31.02 1.15 -9.28
N HIS A 510 29.87 0.65 -8.89
CA HIS A 510 29.09 1.13 -7.74
C HIS A 510 29.63 0.54 -6.43
N THR A 511 30.76 1.07 -5.95
CA THR A 511 31.33 0.69 -4.63
C THR A 511 30.63 1.44 -3.51
N GLN A 512 30.77 0.97 -2.27
CA GLN A 512 30.26 1.67 -1.08
C GLN A 512 30.83 3.09 -0.96
N GLU A 513 32.12 3.27 -1.29
CA GLU A 513 32.79 4.58 -1.25
C GLU A 513 32.16 5.54 -2.25
N LEU A 514 31.92 5.08 -3.49
CA LEU A 514 31.26 5.91 -4.50
C LEU A 514 29.84 6.30 -4.06
N ILE A 515 29.06 5.34 -3.56
CA ILE A 515 27.68 5.64 -3.11
C ILE A 515 27.69 6.64 -1.96
N ARG A 516 28.58 6.50 -0.97
CA ARG A 516 28.74 7.47 0.12
C ARG A 516 29.11 8.84 -0.41
N GLN A 517 30.07 8.92 -1.33
CA GLN A 517 30.44 10.19 -1.98
C GLN A 517 29.24 10.84 -2.68
N LEU A 518 28.45 10.08 -3.42
CA LEU A 518 27.25 10.58 -4.08
C LEU A 518 26.20 11.09 -3.07
N PHE A 519 26.03 10.42 -1.94
CA PHE A 519 25.18 10.88 -0.85
C PHE A 519 25.65 12.22 -0.28
N ASP A 520 26.94 12.39 -0.07
CA ASP A 520 27.53 13.64 0.44
C ASP A 520 27.38 14.79 -0.57
N GLU A 521 27.61 14.51 -1.86
CA GLU A 521 27.44 15.49 -2.94
C GLU A 521 25.98 15.95 -3.08
N GLU A 522 25.03 15.01 -3.08
CA GLU A 522 23.60 15.35 -3.19
C GLU A 522 23.07 16.04 -1.93
N LEU A 523 23.49 15.64 -0.73
CA LEU A 523 23.16 16.36 0.50
C LEU A 523 23.66 17.81 0.45
N ASN A 524 24.93 18.03 0.09
CA ASN A 524 25.50 19.37 -0.02
C ASN A 524 24.71 20.22 -1.03
N ARG A 525 24.36 19.63 -2.17
CA ARG A 525 23.52 20.29 -3.18
C ARG A 525 22.15 20.68 -2.60
N LEU A 526 21.47 19.76 -1.93
CA LEU A 526 20.15 20.02 -1.32
C LEU A 526 20.21 21.08 -0.23
N LEU A 527 21.29 21.12 0.58
CA LEU A 527 21.50 22.15 1.59
C LEU A 527 21.69 23.53 0.97
N HIS A 528 22.32 23.62 -0.20
CA HIS A 528 22.51 24.90 -0.91
C HIS A 528 21.28 25.36 -1.68
N GLU A 529 20.51 24.44 -2.28
CA GLU A 529 19.32 24.74 -3.09
C GLU A 529 18.06 25.06 -2.26
N SER A 530 18.01 24.59 -1.02
CA SER A 530 16.81 24.68 -0.18
C SER A 530 16.86 25.88 0.77
N ALA A 531 15.67 26.29 1.27
CA ALA A 531 15.55 27.21 2.40
C ALA A 531 16.34 26.74 3.65
N ALA A 532 16.76 25.49 3.70
CA ALA A 532 17.61 24.92 4.73
C ALA A 532 18.99 25.61 4.84
N ALA A 533 19.47 26.30 3.80
CA ALA A 533 20.66 27.12 3.89
C ALA A 533 20.59 28.19 5.00
N ASN A 534 19.36 28.60 5.37
CA ASN A 534 19.11 29.61 6.40
C ASN A 534 18.27 29.08 7.58
N ASP A 535 17.94 27.78 7.61
CA ASP A 535 17.16 27.13 8.66
C ASP A 535 17.92 25.93 9.23
N PRO A 536 18.53 26.05 10.42
CA PRO A 536 19.29 24.97 11.04
C PRO A 536 18.46 23.70 11.31
N GLN A 537 17.17 23.84 11.60
CA GLN A 537 16.30 22.70 11.84
C GLN A 537 16.06 21.92 10.55
N ALA A 538 15.76 22.59 9.45
CA ALA A 538 15.59 21.97 8.14
C ALA A 538 16.88 21.30 7.66
N ALA A 539 18.05 21.92 7.92
CA ALA A 539 19.35 21.31 7.63
C ALA A 539 19.58 20.01 8.43
N THR A 540 19.25 20.03 9.72
CA THR A 540 19.37 18.84 10.60
C THR A 540 18.48 17.70 10.11
N THR A 541 17.24 17.99 9.73
CA THR A 541 16.30 16.97 9.21
C THR A 541 16.80 16.37 7.88
N LEU A 542 17.38 17.17 7.00
CA LEU A 542 18.00 16.67 5.76
C LEU A 542 19.20 15.75 6.03
N GLN A 543 20.05 16.08 7.01
CA GLN A 543 21.17 15.24 7.42
C GLN A 543 20.69 13.90 8.01
N GLU A 544 19.64 13.94 8.83
CA GLU A 544 19.01 12.73 9.38
C GLU A 544 18.39 11.87 8.26
N ALA A 545 17.69 12.49 7.33
CA ALA A 545 17.11 11.80 6.17
C ALA A 545 18.18 11.09 5.33
N ARG A 546 19.31 11.77 5.08
CA ARG A 546 20.47 11.19 4.39
C ARG A 546 21.02 9.99 5.13
N ALA A 547 21.27 10.10 6.43
CA ALA A 547 21.84 9.03 7.23
C ALA A 547 20.94 7.79 7.27
N LYS A 548 19.64 7.99 7.50
CA LYS A 548 18.64 6.91 7.47
C LYS A 548 18.56 6.24 6.09
N SER A 549 18.52 7.01 5.02
CA SER A 549 18.44 6.46 3.66
C SER A 549 19.66 5.62 3.30
N GLU A 550 20.87 6.08 3.62
CA GLU A 550 22.10 5.32 3.38
C GLU A 550 22.14 4.02 4.20
N GLU A 551 21.70 4.06 5.46
CA GLU A 551 21.65 2.88 6.32
C GLU A 551 20.66 1.85 5.80
N MET A 552 19.45 2.27 5.39
CA MET A 552 18.42 1.39 4.82
C MET A 552 18.91 0.71 3.53
N ILE A 553 19.62 1.45 2.67
CA ILE A 553 20.24 0.89 1.45
C ILE A 553 21.31 -0.14 1.82
N ARG A 554 22.17 0.15 2.78
CA ARG A 554 23.23 -0.75 3.24
C ARG A 554 22.71 -2.04 3.86
N ARG A 555 21.53 -1.97 4.53
CA ARG A 555 20.86 -3.13 5.13
C ARG A 555 19.88 -3.82 4.17
N GLU A 556 19.69 -3.28 2.97
CA GLU A 556 18.74 -3.79 1.99
C GLU A 556 17.31 -3.87 2.55
N GLU A 557 16.97 -2.91 3.41
CA GLU A 557 15.65 -2.87 4.05
C GLU A 557 14.55 -2.61 3.01
N PHE A 558 13.56 -3.50 2.99
CA PHE A 558 12.36 -3.31 2.16
C PHE A 558 11.38 -2.37 2.85
N ASP A 559 10.99 -2.71 4.08
CA ASP A 559 10.08 -1.91 4.87
C ASP A 559 10.86 -1.03 5.86
N PRO A 560 10.69 0.29 5.83
CA PRO A 560 11.32 1.19 6.80
C PRO A 560 10.73 0.97 8.19
N ALA A 561 11.62 0.97 9.19
CA ALA A 561 11.24 0.94 10.60
C ALA A 561 10.72 2.30 11.08
#